data_af397ecd71e3132bc4246d6e1b028527
#
_entry.id   af397ecd71e3132bc4246d6e1b028527
#
_cell.length_a   1.000
_cell.length_b   1.000
_cell.length_c   1.000
_cell.angle_alpha   90.00
_cell.angle_beta   90.00
_cell.angle_gamma   90.00
#
_symmetry.space_group_name_H-M   'P 1'
#
loop_
_entity.id
_entity.type
_entity.pdbx_description
1 polymer ?
#
loop_
_entity_poly.entity_id
_entity_poly.type
_entity_poly.pdbx_seq_one_letter_code
_entity_poly.pdbx_strand_id
1 'polypeptide(L)'
;MTDARLTATRTAAAHASFEVAGFSFDPARSYGDASSENLVVHGDHLAALAALAPRFAGQVRLAYVDPPYNTGRAFAEYDDDCAPETWRTRTLALLEGTHPLMAADGALFLQIGDRELGQALETGDRVFGRKNRVSLITVVRSAATGHKAQNTGPVNVSDFIVMYARERARLRAVPQVKARVGLDPAYSTWLENPADPPKR
;
A
#
# COMPACT_ATOMS: atom_id res chain seq x y z
N MET A 1 -16.36 21.70 10.54
CA MET A 1 -15.31 21.17 11.45
C MET A 1 -15.58 19.69 11.59
N THR A 2 -14.83 18.89 10.86
CA THR A 2 -14.95 17.43 10.91
C THR A 2 -14.26 16.95 12.17
N ASP A 3 -15.02 16.32 13.04
CA ASP A 3 -14.56 15.79 14.34
C ASP A 3 -13.61 14.61 14.06
N ALA A 4 -12.31 14.85 14.09
CA ALA A 4 -11.31 13.82 13.88
C ALA A 4 -11.17 12.99 15.15
N ARG A 5 -11.38 11.66 15.06
CA ARG A 5 -11.37 10.75 16.20
C ARG A 5 -10.26 9.70 16.07
N LEU A 6 -9.56 9.50 17.16
CA LEU A 6 -8.55 8.44 17.29
C LEU A 6 -9.20 7.25 18.02
N THR A 7 -9.24 6.10 17.35
CA THR A 7 -9.75 4.86 17.96
C THR A 7 -8.57 3.93 18.19
N ALA A 8 -8.32 3.54 19.43
CA ALA A 8 -7.23 2.65 19.79
C ALA A 8 -7.74 1.45 20.58
N THR A 9 -7.09 0.31 20.42
CA THR A 9 -7.35 -0.92 21.17
C THR A 9 -6.68 -0.95 22.56
N ARG A 10 -6.67 0.19 23.27
CA ARG A 10 -5.99 0.31 24.59
C ARG A 10 -6.98 0.67 25.68
N THR A 11 -6.71 0.24 26.94
CA THR A 11 -7.47 0.67 28.14
C THR A 11 -7.20 2.14 28.45
N ALA A 12 -8.13 2.80 29.13
CA ALA A 12 -8.06 4.22 29.51
C ALA A 12 -6.74 4.63 30.19
N ALA A 13 -6.14 3.76 30.99
CA ALA A 13 -4.86 4.04 31.66
C ALA A 13 -3.64 4.09 30.74
N ALA A 14 -3.68 3.35 29.63
CA ALA A 14 -2.61 3.35 28.63
C ALA A 14 -2.74 4.51 27.61
N HIS A 15 -3.88 5.20 27.57
CA HIS A 15 -4.19 6.28 26.64
C HIS A 15 -3.77 7.66 27.15
N ALA A 16 -3.62 7.84 28.46
CA ALA A 16 -3.16 9.11 29.04
C ALA A 16 -1.77 9.56 28.53
N SER A 17 -1.02 8.64 27.90
CA SER A 17 0.29 8.92 27.30
C SER A 17 0.26 9.09 25.77
N PHE A 18 -0.90 8.97 25.14
CA PHE A 18 -1.05 9.05 23.67
C PHE A 18 -1.90 10.25 23.28
N GLU A 19 -1.43 11.43 23.58
CA GLU A 19 -1.98 12.65 23.00
C GLU A 19 -1.38 12.86 21.61
N VAL A 20 -2.22 12.78 20.59
CA VAL A 20 -1.88 13.16 19.23
C VAL A 20 -2.62 14.47 18.95
N ALA A 21 -1.88 15.52 18.67
CA ALA A 21 -2.44 16.87 18.47
C ALA A 21 -3.58 16.84 17.43
N GLY A 22 -4.76 17.32 17.83
CA GLY A 22 -5.94 17.38 16.98
C GLY A 22 -6.80 16.13 16.92
N PHE A 23 -6.48 15.05 17.68
CA PHE A 23 -7.27 13.83 17.78
C PHE A 23 -7.67 13.55 19.22
N SER A 24 -8.92 13.13 19.43
CA SER A 24 -9.40 12.65 20.72
C SER A 24 -9.51 11.13 20.73
N PHE A 25 -9.22 10.53 21.89
CA PHE A 25 -9.42 9.10 22.10
C PHE A 25 -10.92 8.81 22.29
N ASP A 26 -11.42 7.75 21.61
CA ASP A 26 -12.79 7.27 21.77
C ASP A 26 -12.80 5.92 22.51
N PRO A 27 -13.05 5.91 23.83
CA PRO A 27 -13.08 4.69 24.63
C PRO A 27 -14.22 3.73 24.23
N ALA A 28 -15.32 4.25 23.67
CA ALA A 28 -16.46 3.43 23.26
C ALA A 28 -16.15 2.57 22.01
N ARG A 29 -15.12 2.93 21.25
CA ARG A 29 -14.66 2.21 20.07
C ARG A 29 -13.33 1.48 20.29
N SER A 30 -12.89 1.40 21.53
CA SER A 30 -11.67 0.69 21.90
C SER A 30 -12.00 -0.69 22.43
N TYR A 31 -11.38 -1.73 21.86
CA TYR A 31 -11.62 -3.12 22.21
C TYR A 31 -10.34 -3.95 22.04
N GLY A 32 -10.34 -5.15 22.61
CA GLY A 32 -9.26 -6.12 22.50
C GLY A 32 -8.24 -6.04 23.63
N ASP A 33 -7.02 -6.45 23.35
CA ASP A 33 -5.93 -6.52 24.32
C ASP A 33 -5.44 -5.12 24.69
N ALA A 34 -5.50 -4.81 25.99
CA ALA A 34 -5.06 -3.54 26.54
C ALA A 34 -3.55 -3.24 26.34
N SER A 35 -2.74 -4.27 26.10
CA SER A 35 -1.32 -4.14 25.81
C SER A 35 -1.02 -3.87 24.33
N SER A 36 -2.02 -4.01 23.45
CA SER A 36 -1.87 -3.75 22.02
C SER A 36 -1.60 -2.27 21.75
N GLU A 37 -0.64 -2.01 20.88
CA GLU A 37 -0.33 -0.66 20.38
C GLU A 37 -1.01 -0.34 19.04
N ASN A 38 -1.95 -1.17 18.58
CA ASN A 38 -2.68 -0.94 17.35
C ASN A 38 -3.58 0.30 17.47
N LEU A 39 -3.59 1.12 16.43
CA LEU A 39 -4.37 2.34 16.35
C LEU A 39 -5.25 2.34 15.11
N VAL A 40 -6.49 2.81 15.25
CA VAL A 40 -7.33 3.21 14.12
C VAL A 40 -7.53 4.71 14.24
N VAL A 41 -7.14 5.46 13.23
CA VAL A 41 -7.29 6.92 13.18
C VAL A 41 -8.37 7.25 12.16
N HIS A 42 -9.45 7.89 12.61
CA HIS A 42 -10.55 8.31 11.75
C HIS A 42 -10.56 9.83 11.61
N GLY A 43 -10.40 10.31 10.39
CA GLY A 43 -10.36 11.73 10.09
C GLY A 43 -9.65 12.02 8.76
N ASP A 44 -9.34 13.29 8.52
CA ASP A 44 -8.54 13.67 7.36
C ASP A 44 -7.14 13.03 7.43
N HIS A 45 -6.75 12.33 6.37
CA HIS A 45 -5.52 11.55 6.35
C HIS A 45 -4.24 12.39 6.42
N LEU A 46 -4.24 13.62 5.89
CA LEU A 46 -3.07 14.50 5.98
C LEU A 46 -2.89 15.03 7.39
N ALA A 47 -4.01 15.39 8.05
CA ALA A 47 -4.00 15.77 9.46
C ALA A 47 -3.54 14.59 10.34
N ALA A 48 -4.02 13.37 10.04
CA ALA A 48 -3.60 12.15 10.74
C ALA A 48 -2.10 11.88 10.60
N LEU A 49 -1.56 11.94 9.38
CA LEU A 49 -0.12 11.75 9.13
C LEU A 49 0.73 12.79 9.85
N ALA A 50 0.33 14.08 9.82
CA ALA A 50 1.02 15.15 10.52
C ALA A 50 1.02 14.92 12.04
N ALA A 51 -0.12 14.50 12.59
CA ALA A 51 -0.27 14.23 14.02
C ALA A 51 0.51 13.00 14.50
N LEU A 52 0.69 11.98 13.64
CA LEU A 52 1.47 10.78 13.92
C LEU A 52 2.98 10.98 13.76
N ALA A 53 3.41 11.97 12.97
CA ALA A 53 4.80 12.20 12.63
C ALA A 53 5.74 12.35 13.84
N PRO A 54 5.42 13.09 14.92
CA PRO A 54 6.32 13.24 16.06
C PRO A 54 6.66 11.92 16.75
N ARG A 55 5.76 10.94 16.69
CA ARG A 55 5.93 9.64 17.34
C ARG A 55 6.53 8.59 16.41
N PHE A 56 6.12 8.56 15.15
CA PHE A 56 6.42 7.46 14.23
C PHE A 56 7.43 7.81 13.14
N ALA A 57 8.01 9.03 13.16
CA ALA A 57 9.04 9.40 12.20
C ALA A 57 10.17 8.37 12.13
N GLY A 58 10.46 7.88 10.93
CA GLY A 58 11.50 6.89 10.69
C GLY A 58 11.26 5.48 11.26
N GLN A 59 10.03 5.15 11.70
CA GLN A 59 9.74 3.87 12.37
C GLN A 59 8.85 2.93 11.56
N VAL A 60 8.09 3.45 10.58
CA VAL A 60 7.15 2.66 9.79
C VAL A 60 7.89 1.80 8.78
N ARG A 61 7.89 0.49 8.96
CA ARG A 61 8.55 -0.46 8.06
C ARG A 61 7.71 -0.86 6.86
N LEU A 62 6.38 -0.75 6.96
CA LEU A 62 5.47 -1.01 5.87
C LEU A 62 4.33 0.00 5.89
N ALA A 63 4.13 0.68 4.77
CA ALA A 63 2.97 1.49 4.49
C ALA A 63 2.19 0.87 3.32
N TYR A 64 0.91 0.59 3.52
CA TYR A 64 0.00 0.17 2.45
C TYR A 64 -1.00 1.30 2.23
N VAL A 65 -1.03 1.83 1.02
CA VAL A 65 -1.82 3.00 0.64
C VAL A 65 -2.81 2.60 -0.44
N ASP A 66 -4.09 2.78 -0.15
CA ASP A 66 -5.21 2.49 -1.06
C ASP A 66 -6.05 3.77 -1.22
N PRO A 67 -5.63 4.72 -2.09
CA PRO A 67 -6.35 5.97 -2.30
C PRO A 67 -7.56 5.76 -3.21
N PRO A 68 -8.48 6.73 -3.33
CA PRO A 68 -9.51 6.71 -4.35
C PRO A 68 -8.91 6.52 -5.75
N TYR A 69 -9.53 5.63 -6.57
CA TYR A 69 -8.98 5.25 -7.89
C TYR A 69 -9.38 6.20 -9.02
N ASN A 70 -10.18 7.21 -8.71
CA ASN A 70 -10.72 8.17 -9.67
C ASN A 70 -11.50 7.49 -10.81
N THR A 71 -12.36 6.53 -10.44
CA THR A 71 -13.10 5.70 -11.40
C THR A 71 -14.24 6.42 -12.11
N GLY A 72 -14.56 7.65 -11.70
CA GLY A 72 -15.71 8.41 -12.18
C GLY A 72 -17.03 7.93 -11.58
N ARG A 73 -17.01 7.28 -10.42
CA ARG A 73 -18.18 6.78 -9.70
C ARG A 73 -18.33 7.50 -8.37
N ALA A 74 -19.55 7.91 -8.07
CA ALA A 74 -19.89 8.38 -6.73
C ALA A 74 -20.21 7.16 -5.85
N PHE A 75 -19.55 7.04 -4.71
CA PHE A 75 -19.87 6.08 -3.65
C PHE A 75 -20.60 6.82 -2.51
N ALA A 76 -21.34 6.08 -1.68
CA ALA A 76 -22.08 6.69 -0.59
C ALA A 76 -21.16 7.39 0.44
N GLU A 77 -19.93 6.87 0.60
CA GLU A 77 -18.95 7.28 1.60
C GLU A 77 -17.95 8.32 1.08
N TYR A 78 -17.71 8.38 -0.24
CA TYR A 78 -16.74 9.29 -0.85
C TYR A 78 -17.01 9.48 -2.34
N ASP A 79 -16.55 10.61 -2.86
CA ASP A 79 -16.59 10.93 -4.28
C ASP A 79 -15.28 10.43 -4.93
N ASP A 80 -15.45 9.51 -5.89
CA ASP A 80 -14.35 8.92 -6.66
C ASP A 80 -14.31 9.50 -8.09
N ASP A 81 -14.76 10.74 -8.25
CA ASP A 81 -14.71 11.48 -9.50
C ASP A 81 -14.13 12.89 -9.28
N CYS A 82 -12.88 13.05 -9.63
CA CYS A 82 -12.22 14.35 -9.58
C CYS A 82 -11.33 14.58 -10.81
N ALA A 83 -10.99 15.85 -11.07
CA ALA A 83 -10.03 16.16 -12.13
C ALA A 83 -8.70 15.43 -11.86
N PRO A 84 -8.02 14.89 -12.89
CA PRO A 84 -6.75 14.17 -12.75
C PRO A 84 -5.70 14.95 -11.96
N GLU A 85 -5.64 16.26 -12.17
CA GLU A 85 -4.72 17.15 -11.45
C GLU A 85 -5.01 17.24 -9.95
N THR A 86 -6.30 17.21 -9.58
CA THR A 86 -6.73 17.17 -8.17
C THR A 86 -6.32 15.86 -7.52
N TRP A 87 -6.54 14.74 -8.22
CA TRP A 87 -6.11 13.42 -7.78
C TRP A 87 -4.60 13.38 -7.55
N ARG A 88 -3.83 13.86 -8.53
CA ARG A 88 -2.37 13.93 -8.47
C ARG A 88 -1.88 14.74 -7.27
N THR A 89 -2.48 15.92 -7.04
CA THR A 89 -2.10 16.80 -5.93
C THR A 89 -2.37 16.14 -4.57
N ARG A 90 -3.54 15.50 -4.42
CA ARG A 90 -3.90 14.78 -3.18
C ARG A 90 -2.96 13.59 -2.93
N THR A 91 -2.68 12.80 -3.96
CA THR A 91 -1.79 11.66 -3.86
C THR A 91 -0.35 12.08 -3.56
N LEU A 92 0.12 13.18 -4.16
CA LEU A 92 1.43 13.75 -3.84
C LEU A 92 1.53 14.12 -2.36
N ALA A 93 0.56 14.87 -1.83
CA ALA A 93 0.54 15.26 -0.42
C ALA A 93 0.50 14.05 0.52
N LEU A 94 -0.28 13.02 0.16
CA LEU A 94 -0.36 11.76 0.91
C LEU A 94 1.00 11.05 0.96
N LEU A 95 1.69 10.93 -0.16
CA LEU A 95 3.00 10.29 -0.22
C LEU A 95 4.09 11.13 0.47
N GLU A 96 4.06 12.46 0.33
CA GLU A 96 4.95 13.37 1.04
C GLU A 96 4.76 13.30 2.56
N GLY A 97 3.52 13.15 3.04
CA GLY A 97 3.22 12.96 4.46
C GLY A 97 3.63 11.57 4.99
N THR A 98 3.53 10.54 4.15
CA THR A 98 3.90 9.16 4.52
C THR A 98 5.41 8.93 4.55
N HIS A 99 6.14 9.53 3.60
CA HIS A 99 7.57 9.31 3.42
C HIS A 99 8.44 9.55 4.68
N PRO A 100 8.27 10.64 5.47
CA PRO A 100 9.07 10.88 6.67
C PRO A 100 8.77 9.88 7.80
N LEU A 101 7.61 9.24 7.80
CA LEU A 101 7.27 8.21 8.80
C LEU A 101 8.04 6.91 8.55
N MET A 102 8.47 6.65 7.31
CA MET A 102 9.04 5.37 6.94
C MET A 102 10.46 5.19 7.46
N ALA A 103 10.74 4.01 8.01
CA ALA A 103 12.07 3.54 8.34
C ALA A 103 12.94 3.41 7.08
N ALA A 104 14.25 3.52 7.22
CA ALA A 104 15.18 3.44 6.10
C ALA A 104 15.10 2.11 5.33
N ASP A 105 14.76 1.00 6.00
CA ASP A 105 14.52 -0.33 5.44
C ASP A 105 13.03 -0.58 5.08
N GLY A 106 12.18 0.44 5.20
CA GLY A 106 10.76 0.36 4.97
C GLY A 106 10.36 0.33 3.50
N ALA A 107 9.17 -0.21 3.24
CA ALA A 107 8.53 -0.27 1.94
C ALA A 107 7.14 0.36 1.94
N LEU A 108 6.79 1.01 0.83
CA LEU A 108 5.45 1.49 0.54
C LEU A 108 4.85 0.67 -0.60
N PHE A 109 3.59 0.28 -0.43
CA PHE A 109 2.75 -0.36 -1.45
C PHE A 109 1.60 0.58 -1.75
N LEU A 110 1.57 1.12 -2.97
CA LEU A 110 0.51 2.02 -3.46
C LEU A 110 -0.38 1.23 -4.41
N GLN A 111 -1.59 0.91 -3.98
CA GLN A 111 -2.58 0.21 -4.79
C GLN A 111 -3.38 1.21 -5.62
N ILE A 112 -3.63 0.89 -6.90
CA ILE A 112 -4.35 1.78 -7.81
C ILE A 112 -4.93 1.01 -9.00
N GLY A 113 -5.98 1.54 -9.63
CA GLY A 113 -6.49 1.08 -10.91
C GLY A 113 -5.64 1.57 -12.09
N ASP A 114 -5.96 1.12 -13.29
CA ASP A 114 -5.26 1.46 -14.53
C ASP A 114 -5.37 2.94 -14.92
N ARG A 115 -6.50 3.58 -14.59
CA ARG A 115 -6.80 4.97 -14.98
C ARG A 115 -5.74 5.96 -14.50
N GLU A 116 -5.36 5.87 -13.23
CA GLU A 116 -4.40 6.79 -12.61
C GLU A 116 -3.01 6.17 -12.40
N LEU A 117 -2.74 4.98 -12.94
CA LEU A 117 -1.46 4.31 -12.79
C LEU A 117 -0.26 5.16 -13.26
N GLY A 118 -0.42 5.86 -14.38
CA GLY A 118 0.64 6.75 -14.91
C GLY A 118 1.00 7.86 -13.93
N GLN A 119 -0.02 8.53 -13.36
CA GLN A 119 0.16 9.59 -12.37
C GLN A 119 0.68 9.06 -11.03
N ALA A 120 0.25 7.86 -10.63
CA ALA A 120 0.76 7.19 -9.42
C ALA A 120 2.26 6.90 -9.52
N LEU A 121 2.73 6.43 -10.69
CA LEU A 121 4.14 6.21 -10.97
C LEU A 121 4.95 7.51 -10.95
N GLU A 122 4.45 8.57 -11.61
CA GLU A 122 5.11 9.89 -11.64
C GLU A 122 5.22 10.48 -10.23
N THR A 123 4.12 10.47 -9.50
CA THR A 123 4.05 11.02 -8.14
C THR A 123 4.95 10.25 -7.18
N GLY A 124 4.92 8.91 -7.25
CA GLY A 124 5.79 8.06 -6.46
C GLY A 124 7.27 8.24 -6.79
N ASP A 125 7.63 8.34 -8.08
CA ASP A 125 8.99 8.62 -8.52
C ASP A 125 9.49 9.99 -8.05
N ARG A 126 8.59 10.99 -7.96
CA ARG A 126 8.91 12.32 -7.43
C ARG A 126 9.24 12.29 -5.93
N VAL A 127 8.48 11.56 -5.12
CA VAL A 127 8.63 11.53 -3.65
C VAL A 127 9.76 10.60 -3.23
N PHE A 128 9.79 9.38 -3.79
CA PHE A 128 10.74 8.35 -3.38
C PHE A 128 12.01 8.34 -4.23
N GLY A 129 11.95 8.90 -5.42
CA GLY A 129 12.98 8.77 -6.45
C GLY A 129 12.84 7.45 -7.24
N ARG A 130 12.94 7.53 -8.57
CA ARG A 130 12.79 6.37 -9.48
C ARG A 130 13.70 5.19 -9.12
N LYS A 131 14.90 5.44 -8.60
CA LYS A 131 15.85 4.40 -8.15
C LYS A 131 15.31 3.55 -7.01
N ASN A 132 14.39 4.08 -6.23
CA ASN A 132 13.76 3.41 -5.09
C ASN A 132 12.44 2.70 -5.48
N ARG A 133 11.98 2.83 -6.73
CA ARG A 133 10.88 2.02 -7.23
C ARG A 133 11.34 0.57 -7.38
N VAL A 134 10.71 -0.33 -6.64
CA VAL A 134 11.12 -1.74 -6.53
C VAL A 134 10.44 -2.58 -7.58
N SER A 135 9.10 -2.48 -7.68
CA SER A 135 8.30 -3.34 -8.55
C SER A 135 6.96 -2.69 -8.90
N LEU A 136 6.40 -3.12 -10.01
CA LEU A 136 5.00 -2.96 -10.37
C LEU A 136 4.36 -4.36 -10.35
N ILE A 137 3.41 -4.57 -9.46
CA ILE A 137 2.73 -5.84 -9.25
C ILE A 137 1.33 -5.74 -9.87
N THR A 138 0.98 -6.66 -10.76
CA THR A 138 -0.37 -6.75 -11.31
C THR A 138 -1.19 -7.70 -10.45
N VAL A 139 -2.34 -7.23 -9.97
CA VAL A 139 -3.29 -8.00 -9.17
C VAL A 139 -4.49 -8.34 -10.03
N VAL A 140 -4.72 -9.61 -10.30
CA VAL A 140 -5.92 -10.06 -11.03
C VAL A 140 -7.12 -10.02 -10.09
N ARG A 141 -8.07 -9.14 -10.38
CA ARG A 141 -9.24 -8.86 -9.56
C ARG A 141 -10.43 -9.76 -9.87
N SER A 142 -10.62 -10.09 -11.13
CA SER A 142 -11.77 -10.88 -11.60
C SER A 142 -11.51 -11.46 -12.99
N ALA A 143 -12.34 -12.43 -13.40
CA ALA A 143 -12.39 -12.87 -14.77
C ALA A 143 -13.32 -11.96 -15.62
N ALA A 144 -13.11 -11.97 -16.94
CA ALA A 144 -13.98 -11.28 -17.91
C ALA A 144 -15.26 -12.09 -18.15
N THR A 145 -16.12 -12.24 -17.13
CA THR A 145 -17.35 -13.03 -17.16
C THR A 145 -18.59 -12.20 -16.83
N GLY A 146 -19.78 -12.69 -17.17
CA GLY A 146 -21.06 -12.05 -16.88
C GLY A 146 -21.24 -10.71 -17.62
N HIS A 147 -21.78 -9.70 -16.94
CA HIS A 147 -22.03 -8.38 -17.52
C HIS A 147 -20.77 -7.68 -18.06
N LYS A 148 -19.58 -8.01 -17.55
CA LYS A 148 -18.31 -7.46 -18.06
C LYS A 148 -17.99 -7.95 -19.48
N ALA A 149 -18.44 -9.15 -19.84
CA ALA A 149 -18.24 -9.70 -21.18
C ALA A 149 -19.12 -9.04 -22.26
N GLN A 150 -20.09 -8.21 -21.87
CA GLN A 150 -20.96 -7.46 -22.80
C GLN A 150 -20.34 -6.13 -23.28
N ASN A 151 -19.21 -5.71 -22.68
CA ASN A 151 -18.50 -4.51 -23.15
C ASN A 151 -17.88 -4.75 -24.52
N THR A 152 -17.95 -3.72 -25.39
CA THR A 152 -17.44 -3.76 -26.78
C THR A 152 -15.93 -3.62 -26.89
N GLY A 153 -15.19 -3.62 -25.78
CA GLY A 153 -13.74 -3.45 -25.72
C GLY A 153 -13.05 -4.39 -24.76
N PRO A 154 -11.73 -4.28 -24.59
CA PRO A 154 -10.98 -5.01 -23.60
C PRO A 154 -11.54 -4.79 -22.19
N VAL A 155 -11.74 -5.89 -21.45
CA VAL A 155 -12.27 -5.82 -20.08
C VAL A 155 -11.12 -5.66 -19.09
N ASN A 156 -11.15 -4.59 -18.30
CA ASN A 156 -10.21 -4.44 -17.21
C ASN A 156 -10.54 -5.41 -16.07
N VAL A 157 -9.58 -6.29 -15.79
CA VAL A 157 -9.67 -7.33 -14.75
C VAL A 157 -8.56 -7.22 -13.70
N SER A 158 -7.76 -6.17 -13.77
CA SER A 158 -6.57 -6.02 -12.95
C SER A 158 -6.54 -4.68 -12.20
N ASP A 159 -5.95 -4.71 -11.01
CA ASP A 159 -5.41 -3.55 -10.33
C ASP A 159 -3.88 -3.66 -10.27
N PHE A 160 -3.23 -2.61 -9.82
CA PHE A 160 -1.79 -2.51 -9.76
C PHE A 160 -1.36 -2.11 -8.35
N ILE A 161 -0.22 -2.64 -7.92
CA ILE A 161 0.44 -2.18 -6.71
C ILE A 161 1.85 -1.73 -7.11
N VAL A 162 2.12 -0.45 -6.90
CA VAL A 162 3.46 0.11 -7.10
C VAL A 162 4.22 0.02 -5.79
N MET A 163 5.34 -0.69 -5.78
CA MET A 163 6.17 -0.84 -4.60
C MET A 163 7.35 0.12 -4.65
N TYR A 164 7.52 0.93 -3.61
CA TYR A 164 8.68 1.77 -3.37
C TYR A 164 9.40 1.35 -2.09
N ALA A 165 10.70 1.42 -2.08
CA ALA A 165 11.50 1.38 -0.86
C ALA A 165 11.77 2.80 -0.36
N ARG A 166 11.90 2.99 0.95
CA ARG A 166 12.43 4.25 1.50
C ARG A 166 13.87 4.48 1.04
N GLU A 167 14.71 3.45 1.20
CA GLU A 167 16.07 3.36 0.66
C GLU A 167 16.27 1.95 0.08
N ARG A 168 16.29 1.81 -1.24
CA ARG A 168 16.35 0.49 -1.91
C ARG A 168 17.54 -0.36 -1.45
N ALA A 169 18.68 0.26 -1.17
CA ALA A 169 19.87 -0.45 -0.70
C ALA A 169 19.70 -1.09 0.69
N ARG A 170 18.76 -0.59 1.49
CA ARG A 170 18.47 -1.10 2.84
C ARG A 170 17.27 -2.04 2.90
N LEU A 171 16.46 -2.07 1.85
CA LEU A 171 15.28 -2.94 1.81
C LEU A 171 15.69 -4.40 1.98
N ARG A 172 15.07 -5.08 2.95
CA ARG A 172 15.25 -6.52 3.22
C ARG A 172 13.95 -7.25 2.88
N ALA A 173 13.97 -8.02 1.81
CA ALA A 173 12.90 -8.95 1.49
C ALA A 173 13.17 -10.31 2.17
N VAL A 174 12.15 -10.88 2.79
CA VAL A 174 12.21 -12.27 3.25
C VAL A 174 11.86 -13.16 2.06
N PRO A 175 12.77 -14.01 1.58
CA PRO A 175 12.49 -14.90 0.46
C PRO A 175 11.35 -15.84 0.80
N GLN A 176 10.33 -15.88 -0.03
CA GLN A 176 9.28 -16.90 0.05
C GLN A 176 9.77 -18.14 -0.65
N VAL A 177 10.16 -19.16 0.12
CA VAL A 177 10.58 -20.45 -0.41
C VAL A 177 9.37 -21.39 -0.46
N LYS A 178 8.90 -21.72 -1.66
CA LYS A 178 7.91 -22.78 -1.85
C LYS A 178 8.64 -24.11 -1.85
N ALA A 179 8.28 -25.02 -0.95
CA ALA A 179 8.79 -26.38 -0.97
C ALA A 179 8.44 -27.01 -2.33
N ARG A 180 9.44 -27.49 -3.06
CA ARG A 180 9.21 -28.25 -4.28
C ARG A 180 8.77 -29.65 -3.91
N VAL A 181 7.62 -30.07 -4.40
CA VAL A 181 7.15 -31.44 -4.31
C VAL A 181 7.35 -32.06 -5.71
N GLY A 182 8.38 -32.90 -5.84
CA GLY A 182 8.72 -33.57 -7.10
C GLY A 182 9.65 -32.76 -8.03
N LEU A 183 9.99 -33.35 -9.16
CA LEU A 183 10.77 -32.72 -10.23
C LEU A 183 9.89 -31.76 -11.00
N ASP A 184 10.40 -30.52 -11.25
CA ASP A 184 9.75 -29.54 -12.08
C ASP A 184 9.72 -30.03 -13.54
N PRO A 185 8.54 -30.16 -14.19
CA PRO A 185 8.44 -30.62 -15.58
C PRO A 185 9.23 -29.79 -16.60
N ALA A 186 9.56 -28.55 -16.23
CA ALA A 186 10.41 -27.68 -17.06
C ALA A 186 11.88 -28.18 -17.12
N TYR A 187 12.33 -28.97 -16.16
CA TYR A 187 13.63 -29.63 -16.17
C TYR A 187 13.53 -30.99 -16.83
N SER A 188 13.41 -30.99 -18.15
CA SER A 188 13.34 -32.20 -18.99
C SER A 188 14.72 -32.75 -19.40
N THR A 189 15.78 -32.02 -19.06
CA THR A 189 17.16 -32.38 -19.44
C THR A 189 17.93 -32.74 -18.18
N TRP A 190 18.57 -33.89 -18.17
CA TRP A 190 19.48 -34.31 -17.11
C TRP A 190 20.87 -34.60 -17.69
N LEU A 191 21.90 -34.35 -16.90
CA LEU A 191 23.30 -34.60 -17.26
C LEU A 191 23.80 -35.77 -16.43
N GLU A 192 24.30 -36.82 -17.09
CA GLU A 192 24.99 -37.94 -16.43
C GLU A 192 26.36 -37.47 -15.90
N ASN A 193 26.98 -36.57 -16.62
CA ASN A 193 28.23 -35.93 -16.25
C ASN A 193 28.08 -34.39 -16.42
N PRO A 194 28.40 -33.57 -15.39
CA PRO A 194 28.32 -32.13 -15.49
C PRO A 194 29.17 -31.51 -16.59
N ALA A 195 30.16 -32.23 -17.09
CA ALA A 195 31.02 -31.79 -18.21
C ALA A 195 30.41 -32.05 -19.60
N ASP A 196 29.31 -32.84 -19.67
CA ASP A 196 28.68 -33.16 -20.94
C ASP A 196 27.70 -32.05 -21.36
N PRO A 197 27.56 -31.77 -22.67
CA PRO A 197 26.55 -30.88 -23.17
C PRO A 197 25.15 -31.47 -22.88
N PRO A 198 24.12 -30.62 -22.60
CA PRO A 198 22.78 -31.09 -22.33
C PRO A 198 22.22 -31.89 -23.51
N LYS A 199 21.80 -33.11 -23.25
CA LYS A 199 21.08 -33.96 -24.22
C LYS A 199 19.60 -33.53 -24.21
N ARG A 200 19.06 -33.21 -25.39
CA ARG A 200 17.62 -32.95 -25.58
C ARG A 200 16.85 -34.27 -25.72
#